data_386617686d72a18eea51d3f9d7a5fccd
#
_entry.id   386617686d72a18eea51d3f9d7a5fccd
#
_cell.length_a   1.000
_cell.length_b   1.000
_cell.length_c   1.000
_cell.angle_alpha   90.00
_cell.angle_beta   90.00
_cell.angle_gamma   90.00
#
_symmetry.space_group_name_H-M   'P 1'
#
loop_
_entity.id
_entity.type
_entity.pdbx_description
1 polymer ?
#
loop_
_entity_poly.entity_id
_entity_poly.type
_entity_poly.pdbx_seq_one_letter_code
_entity_poly.pdbx_strand_id
1 'polypeptide(L)'
;SNVEFEKVGNFNFYMDMVENGNMGEIQNLIRELTSNQDNVVAVGFSNGVKGSVILASASNVDINCGLVLKEALSAIGGSGGGKDSYAQGACQPDKLSTVLTNIKELIS
;
A
#
# COMPACT_ATOMS: atom_id res chain seq x y z
N SER A 1 1.55 18.24 -6.24
CA SER A 1 1.68 16.85 -6.67
C SER A 1 0.33 16.31 -7.11
N ASN A 2 0.35 15.58 -8.20
CA ASN A 2 -0.87 15.06 -8.79
C ASN A 2 -1.14 13.65 -8.27
N VAL A 3 -1.97 13.55 -7.24
CA VAL A 3 -2.44 12.27 -6.75
C VAL A 3 -3.74 11.96 -7.46
N GLU A 4 -3.74 10.89 -8.24
CA GLU A 4 -4.93 10.47 -8.96
C GLU A 4 -5.45 9.16 -8.37
N PHE A 5 -6.70 9.19 -7.92
CA PHE A 5 -7.38 8.00 -7.42
C PHE A 5 -8.19 7.36 -8.54
N GLU A 6 -8.22 6.02 -8.54
CA GLU A 6 -9.14 5.30 -9.39
C GLU A 6 -10.19 4.60 -8.54
N LYS A 7 -11.38 4.41 -9.10
CA LYS A 7 -12.46 3.71 -8.40
C LYS A 7 -12.20 2.21 -8.49
N VAL A 8 -12.05 1.55 -7.34
CA VAL A 8 -11.88 0.10 -7.25
C VAL A 8 -12.93 -0.41 -6.28
N GLY A 9 -13.94 -1.13 -6.78
CA GLY A 9 -15.07 -1.50 -5.95
C GLY A 9 -15.75 -0.25 -5.39
N ASN A 10 -15.85 -0.16 -4.08
CA ASN A 10 -16.46 0.99 -3.40
C ASN A 10 -15.41 1.97 -2.86
N PHE A 11 -14.16 1.80 -3.24
CA PHE A 11 -13.06 2.59 -2.70
C PHE A 11 -12.48 3.52 -3.75
N ASN A 12 -11.85 4.58 -3.28
CA ASN A 12 -10.95 5.39 -4.10
C ASN A 12 -9.54 4.87 -3.84
N PHE A 13 -8.89 4.30 -4.85
CA PHE A 13 -7.61 3.65 -4.71
C PHE A 13 -6.49 4.45 -5.36
N TYR A 14 -5.41 4.68 -4.61
CA TYR A 14 -4.20 5.31 -5.12
C TYR A 14 -3.03 4.34 -4.91
N MET A 15 -2.24 4.16 -5.96
CA MET A 15 -1.10 3.26 -5.93
C MET A 15 0.09 3.98 -6.58
N ASP A 16 1.24 3.92 -5.92
CA ASP A 16 2.44 4.56 -6.43
C ASP A 16 3.69 3.78 -6.04
N MET A 17 4.74 3.94 -6.82
CA MET A 17 6.03 3.34 -6.56
C MET A 17 7.07 4.44 -6.61
N VAL A 18 7.80 4.63 -5.49
CA VAL A 18 8.71 5.74 -5.31
C VAL A 18 10.14 5.21 -5.20
N GLU A 19 11.04 5.69 -6.04
CA GLU A 19 12.45 5.36 -5.92
C GLU A 19 13.11 6.28 -4.90
N ASN A 20 13.99 5.71 -4.07
CA ASN A 20 14.73 6.45 -3.05
C ASN A 20 13.81 7.23 -2.11
N GLY A 21 12.68 6.61 -1.75
CA GLY A 21 11.68 7.27 -0.93
C GLY A 21 12.14 7.43 0.51
N ASN A 22 11.69 8.51 1.12
CA ASN A 22 11.88 8.77 2.55
C ASN A 22 10.67 8.25 3.31
N MET A 23 10.90 7.34 4.25
CA MET A 23 9.82 6.70 5.00
C MET A 23 8.91 7.72 5.69
N GLY A 24 9.49 8.74 6.33
CA GLY A 24 8.70 9.74 7.04
C GLY A 24 7.80 10.55 6.11
N GLU A 25 8.33 10.95 4.96
CA GLU A 25 7.54 11.69 3.98
C GLU A 25 6.42 10.84 3.41
N ILE A 26 6.70 9.58 3.11
CA ILE A 26 5.71 8.65 2.59
C ILE A 26 4.62 8.39 3.62
N GLN A 27 4.98 8.19 4.87
CA GLN A 27 4.00 7.99 5.94
C GLN A 27 3.11 9.22 6.13
N ASN A 28 3.69 10.42 6.03
CA ASN A 28 2.91 11.66 6.14
C ASN A 28 1.91 11.80 4.98
N LEU A 29 2.35 11.49 3.77
CA LEU A 29 1.46 11.53 2.61
C LEU A 29 0.31 10.53 2.77
N ILE A 30 0.63 9.32 3.18
CA ILE A 30 -0.39 8.28 3.37
C ILE A 30 -1.39 8.69 4.44
N ARG A 31 -0.92 9.25 5.55
CA ARG A 31 -1.79 9.72 6.62
C ARG A 31 -2.73 10.82 6.13
N GLU A 32 -2.21 11.75 5.33
CA GLU A 32 -3.01 12.82 4.76
C GLU A 32 -4.09 12.25 3.81
N LEU A 33 -3.69 11.35 2.92
CA LEU A 33 -4.63 10.78 1.95
C LEU A 33 -5.72 9.93 2.61
N THR A 34 -5.35 9.16 3.64
CA THR A 34 -6.33 8.30 4.33
C THR A 34 -7.17 9.05 5.37
N SER A 35 -6.92 10.32 5.57
CA SER A 35 -7.80 11.16 6.40
C SER A 35 -9.12 11.46 5.70
N ASN A 36 -9.21 11.26 4.39
CA ASN A 36 -10.42 11.43 3.61
C ASN A 36 -11.14 10.09 3.45
N GLN A 37 -12.46 10.12 3.51
CA GLN A 37 -13.29 8.92 3.46
C GLN A 37 -13.11 8.17 2.15
N ASP A 38 -13.30 6.85 2.21
CA ASP A 38 -13.27 5.93 1.08
C ASP A 38 -11.89 5.74 0.43
N ASN A 39 -10.85 6.37 0.94
CA ASN A 39 -9.52 6.29 0.33
C ASN A 39 -8.75 5.07 0.82
N VAL A 40 -8.12 4.37 -0.13
CA VAL A 40 -7.20 3.26 0.11
C VAL A 40 -5.92 3.57 -0.64
N VAL A 41 -4.79 3.46 0.02
CA VAL A 41 -3.50 3.88 -0.53
C VAL A 41 -2.49 2.75 -0.39
N ALA A 42 -1.81 2.42 -1.49
CA ALA A 42 -0.73 1.44 -1.50
C ALA A 42 0.51 2.08 -2.11
N VAL A 43 1.59 2.15 -1.35
CA VAL A 43 2.83 2.75 -1.84
C VAL A 43 3.98 1.78 -1.64
N GLY A 44 4.70 1.52 -2.75
CA GLY A 44 5.94 0.77 -2.72
C GLY A 44 7.12 1.70 -2.86
N PHE A 45 8.18 1.46 -2.12
CA PHE A 45 9.39 2.27 -2.23
C PHE A 45 10.63 1.42 -1.94
N SER A 46 11.76 1.87 -2.43
CA SER A 46 12.99 1.11 -2.35
C SER A 46 14.17 2.01 -2.02
N ASN A 47 15.13 1.47 -1.27
CA ASN A 47 16.42 2.13 -1.06
C ASN A 47 17.53 1.51 -1.92
N GLY A 48 17.16 0.69 -2.90
CA GLY A 48 18.11 0.00 -3.77
C GLY A 48 18.49 -1.39 -3.29
N VAL A 49 18.30 -1.69 -2.03
CA VAL A 49 18.62 -3.00 -1.43
C VAL A 49 17.36 -3.72 -0.99
N LYS A 50 16.45 -2.99 -0.37
CA LYS A 50 15.23 -3.53 0.19
C LYS A 50 14.03 -2.79 -0.38
N GLY A 51 12.99 -3.54 -0.73
CA GLY A 51 11.70 -2.98 -1.09
C GLY A 51 10.80 -2.93 0.13
N SER A 52 10.08 -1.83 0.28
CA SER A 52 9.11 -1.65 1.35
C SER A 52 7.76 -1.31 0.74
N VAL A 53 6.69 -1.76 1.38
CA VAL A 53 5.34 -1.48 0.91
C VAL A 53 4.45 -1.14 2.09
N ILE A 54 3.61 -0.12 1.90
CA ILE A 54 2.63 0.29 2.90
C ILE A 54 1.26 0.23 2.25
N LEU A 55 0.30 -0.36 2.96
CA LEU A 55 -1.11 -0.36 2.58
C LEU A 55 -1.90 0.26 3.71
N ALA A 56 -2.68 1.28 3.41
CA ALA A 56 -3.45 1.98 4.41
C ALA A 56 -4.83 2.35 3.87
N SER A 57 -5.77 2.52 4.77
CA SER A 57 -7.14 2.87 4.39
C SER A 57 -7.72 3.89 5.35
N ALA A 58 -8.70 4.65 4.85
CA ALA A 58 -9.53 5.49 5.70
C ALA A 58 -10.29 4.61 6.70
N SER A 59 -10.66 5.19 7.84
CA SER A 59 -11.30 4.44 8.93
C SER A 59 -12.67 3.89 8.57
N ASN A 60 -13.35 4.49 7.58
CA ASN A 60 -14.68 4.04 7.17
C ASN A 60 -14.66 2.90 6.14
N VAL A 61 -13.48 2.52 5.66
CA VAL A 61 -13.36 1.47 4.63
C VAL A 61 -13.35 0.11 5.30
N ASP A 62 -14.17 -0.81 4.78
CA ASP A 62 -14.29 -2.16 5.32
C ASP A 62 -13.29 -3.09 4.62
N ILE A 63 -12.01 -2.91 4.96
CA ILE A 63 -10.94 -3.77 4.48
C ILE A 63 -9.94 -3.98 5.62
N ASN A 64 -9.30 -5.14 5.64
CA ASN A 64 -8.26 -5.41 6.62
C ASN A 64 -6.90 -5.33 5.92
N CYS A 65 -6.24 -4.18 6.05
CA CYS A 65 -4.96 -3.94 5.38
C CYS A 65 -3.90 -4.97 5.79
N GLY A 66 -3.87 -5.36 7.05
CA GLY A 66 -2.91 -6.34 7.53
C GLY A 66 -3.03 -7.69 6.83
N LEU A 67 -4.25 -8.19 6.68
CA LEU A 67 -4.49 -9.46 6.00
C LEU A 67 -4.25 -9.36 4.49
N VAL A 68 -4.72 -8.30 3.87
CA VAL A 68 -4.53 -8.10 2.43
C VAL A 68 -3.05 -8.03 2.10
N LEU A 69 -2.29 -7.24 2.84
CA LEU A 69 -0.86 -7.08 2.58
C LEU A 69 -0.11 -8.38 2.83
N LYS A 70 -0.44 -9.08 3.90
CA LYS A 70 0.18 -10.36 4.20
C LYS A 70 -0.02 -11.36 3.06
N GLU A 71 -1.23 -11.45 2.53
CA GLU A 71 -1.52 -12.34 1.42
C GLU A 71 -0.79 -11.92 0.15
N ALA A 72 -0.80 -10.63 -0.15
CA ALA A 72 -0.11 -10.11 -1.33
C ALA A 72 1.39 -10.38 -1.29
N LEU A 73 2.01 -10.24 -0.11
CA LEU A 73 3.44 -10.47 0.05
C LEU A 73 3.79 -11.96 0.07
N SER A 74 2.97 -12.81 0.66
CA SER A 74 3.27 -14.23 0.74
C SER A 74 3.37 -14.88 -0.65
N ALA A 75 2.65 -14.35 -1.62
CA ALA A 75 2.68 -14.86 -2.99
C ALA A 75 4.03 -14.64 -3.68
N ILE A 76 4.85 -13.73 -3.18
CA ILE A 76 6.14 -13.38 -3.79
C ILE A 76 7.32 -13.58 -2.84
N GLY A 77 7.11 -14.29 -1.73
CA GLY A 77 8.19 -14.55 -0.78
C GLY A 77 8.54 -13.40 0.15
N GLY A 78 7.71 -12.36 0.19
CA GLY A 78 7.89 -11.25 1.11
C GLY A 78 7.20 -11.51 2.45
N SER A 79 7.29 -10.56 3.35
CA SER A 79 6.66 -10.67 4.65
C SER A 79 6.17 -9.30 5.14
N GLY A 80 5.10 -9.31 5.89
CA GLY A 80 4.53 -8.11 6.45
C GLY A 80 3.18 -8.38 7.09
N GLY A 81 2.57 -7.33 7.55
CA GLY A 81 1.28 -7.37 8.19
C GLY A 81 1.02 -6.08 8.94
N GLY A 82 -0.02 -6.04 9.72
CA GLY A 82 -0.36 -4.85 10.47
C GLY A 82 -1.78 -4.90 10.98
N LYS A 83 -2.36 -3.72 11.11
CA LYS A 83 -3.72 -3.54 11.61
C LYS A 83 -4.72 -3.40 10.47
N ASP A 84 -5.98 -3.17 10.83
CA ASP A 84 -7.05 -3.06 9.84
C ASP A 84 -6.84 -1.90 8.86
N SER A 85 -6.39 -0.76 9.35
CA SER A 85 -6.28 0.44 8.53
C SER A 85 -4.84 0.81 8.14
N TYR A 86 -3.84 0.04 8.60
CA TYR A 86 -2.44 0.33 8.28
C TYR A 86 -1.61 -0.94 8.38
N ALA A 87 -0.88 -1.23 7.32
CA ALA A 87 0.01 -2.39 7.28
C ALA A 87 1.28 -2.04 6.53
N GLN A 88 2.37 -2.69 6.88
CA GLN A 88 3.66 -2.44 6.31
C GLN A 88 4.42 -3.76 6.14
N GLY A 89 5.18 -3.87 5.07
CA GLY A 89 5.93 -5.08 4.79
C GLY A 89 7.13 -4.84 3.90
N ALA A 90 7.82 -5.92 3.57
CA ALA A 90 9.05 -5.87 2.82
C ALA A 90 9.15 -7.01 1.82
N CYS A 91 9.83 -6.74 0.71
CA CYS A 91 10.12 -7.73 -0.32
C CYS A 91 11.35 -7.27 -1.07
N GLN A 92 11.78 -8.05 -2.05
CA GLN A 92 12.85 -7.61 -2.93
C GLN A 92 12.35 -6.44 -3.80
N PRO A 93 13.22 -5.46 -4.11
CA PRO A 93 12.79 -4.28 -4.87
C PRO A 93 12.15 -4.60 -6.22
N ASP A 94 12.63 -5.63 -6.91
CA ASP A 94 12.09 -6.03 -8.21
C ASP A 94 10.71 -6.68 -8.12
N LYS A 95 10.20 -6.92 -6.91
CA LYS A 95 8.88 -7.50 -6.68
C LYS A 95 7.83 -6.46 -6.27
N LEU A 96 8.22 -5.20 -6.11
CA LEU A 96 7.29 -4.16 -5.65
C LEU A 96 6.11 -3.98 -6.59
N SER A 97 6.35 -3.93 -7.89
CA SER A 97 5.23 -3.76 -8.83
C SER A 97 4.26 -4.94 -8.78
N THR A 98 4.79 -6.14 -8.57
CA THR A 98 3.94 -7.33 -8.45
C THR A 98 3.09 -7.29 -7.20
N VAL A 99 3.66 -6.90 -6.05
CA VAL A 99 2.88 -6.86 -4.82
C VAL A 99 1.80 -5.77 -4.89
N LEU A 100 2.08 -4.63 -5.53
CA LEU A 100 1.08 -3.59 -5.69
C LEU A 100 -0.08 -4.07 -6.57
N THR A 101 0.22 -4.79 -7.64
CA THR A 101 -0.81 -5.40 -8.49
C THR A 101 -1.63 -6.43 -7.72
N ASN A 102 -0.98 -7.26 -6.90
CA ASN A 102 -1.67 -8.24 -6.07
C ASN A 102 -2.62 -7.57 -5.08
N ILE A 103 -2.20 -6.46 -4.47
CA ILE A 103 -3.06 -5.70 -3.56
C ILE A 103 -4.32 -5.23 -4.28
N LYS A 104 -4.15 -4.63 -5.45
CA LYS A 104 -5.28 -4.12 -6.23
C LYS A 104 -6.27 -5.25 -6.56
N GLU A 105 -5.76 -6.40 -6.97
CA GLU A 105 -6.61 -7.54 -7.27
C GLU A 105 -7.37 -8.05 -6.06
N LEU A 106 -6.72 -8.09 -4.91
CA LEU A 106 -7.34 -8.59 -3.68
C LEU A 106 -8.46 -7.68 -3.16
N ILE A 107 -8.38 -6.38 -3.40
CA ILE A 107 -9.39 -5.43 -2.93
C ILE A 107 -10.46 -5.13 -3.97
N SER A 108 -10.32 -5.66 -5.17
CA SER A 108 -11.27 -5.41 -6.26
C SER A 108 -12.58 -6.16 -6.11
#